data_e6a2cd1244c9195fd69ce482c9422dd5
#
_entry.id   e6a2cd1244c9195fd69ce482c9422dd5
#
_cell.length_a   1.000
_cell.length_b   1.000
_cell.length_c   1.000
_cell.angle_alpha   90.00
_cell.angle_beta   90.00
_cell.angle_gamma   90.00
#
_symmetry.space_group_name_H-M   'P 1'
#
loop_
_entity.id
_entity.type
_entity.pdbx_description
1 polymer ?
#
loop_
_entity_poly.entity_id
_entity_poly.type
_entity_poly.pdbx_seq_one_letter_code
_entity_poly.pdbx_strand_id
1 'polypeptide(L)'
;DHWCYQWFIAEFNLESQKNLDAMNQFVVVASTFPRSASILTKCAIAQYNLREFDEAEEMFERVIQVDPHRIEGIDAYSNILYVKEDFAKLAHLAHRISNTNKYTPETCCVIGNYYSLKQQHEKAVTYFRRALRLNRDYLSAWTLLGHEYTEMKNPKAAIEAYRCAVDINPKDYRAWYGLGQMYELISMHVYAVYYYQTAAKLRPNDSRMWCAIGACYESDGLRQPMGAIRVYQRAVECGDNEGIALGRLAKLHEKQKNWKAAAHYHLRNLERLKRETGSYAETQDSIDGLLFLAKYYKVAGKFGAAEEACSKLLDFQGPEKQTAKALLREIRSVTSSDYVRNPISME
;
A
#
# COMPACT_ATOMS: atom_id res chain seq x y z
N ASP A 1 -23.22 27.78 -15.38
CA ASP A 1 -23.95 26.84 -14.50
C ASP A 1 -23.95 27.35 -13.07
N HIS A 2 -25.09 27.24 -12.37
CA HIS A 2 -25.21 27.77 -11.00
C HIS A 2 -24.33 26.96 -10.02
N TRP A 3 -23.63 27.62 -9.12
CA TRP A 3 -22.72 26.97 -8.17
C TRP A 3 -23.39 25.86 -7.33
N CYS A 4 -24.69 25.99 -7.00
CA CYS A 4 -25.44 24.93 -6.30
C CYS A 4 -25.50 23.62 -7.06
N TYR A 5 -25.63 23.67 -8.40
CA TYR A 5 -25.65 22.47 -9.23
C TYR A 5 -24.27 21.79 -9.24
N GLN A 6 -23.19 22.58 -9.35
CA GLN A 6 -21.81 22.07 -9.27
C GLN A 6 -21.52 21.44 -7.91
N TRP A 7 -21.97 22.07 -6.83
CA TRP A 7 -21.87 21.52 -5.47
C TRP A 7 -22.62 20.18 -5.36
N PHE A 8 -23.84 20.11 -5.82
CA PHE A 8 -24.65 18.88 -5.76
C PHE A 8 -24.00 17.74 -6.53
N ILE A 9 -23.47 18.00 -7.73
CA ILE A 9 -22.77 16.99 -8.53
C ILE A 9 -21.48 16.56 -7.83
N ALA A 10 -20.73 17.49 -7.25
CA ALA A 10 -19.52 17.19 -6.51
C ALA A 10 -19.81 16.26 -5.31
N GLU A 11 -20.84 16.56 -4.53
CA GLU A 11 -21.29 15.76 -3.40
C GLU A 11 -21.76 14.36 -3.84
N PHE A 12 -22.57 14.29 -4.89
CA PHE A 12 -23.02 13.02 -5.48
C PHE A 12 -21.84 12.16 -5.98
N ASN A 13 -20.84 12.78 -6.61
CA ASN A 13 -19.64 12.06 -7.05
C ASN A 13 -18.81 11.57 -5.87
N LEU A 14 -18.68 12.36 -4.80
CA LEU A 14 -17.97 11.96 -3.58
C LEU A 14 -18.66 10.75 -2.91
N GLU A 15 -19.96 10.79 -2.74
CA GLU A 15 -20.75 9.68 -2.19
C GLU A 15 -20.71 8.44 -3.10
N SER A 16 -20.64 8.66 -4.42
CA SER A 16 -20.51 7.58 -5.41
C SER A 16 -19.09 7.05 -5.54
N GLN A 17 -18.12 7.53 -4.72
CA GLN A 17 -16.70 7.15 -4.75
C GLN A 17 -15.98 7.51 -6.05
N LYS A 18 -16.51 8.43 -6.85
CA LYS A 18 -15.85 9.03 -8.02
C LYS A 18 -15.00 10.23 -7.58
N ASN A 19 -13.98 9.95 -6.79
CA ASN A 19 -13.25 10.98 -6.04
C ASN A 19 -12.52 11.97 -6.94
N LEU A 20 -12.01 11.56 -8.11
CA LEU A 20 -11.35 12.45 -9.07
C LEU A 20 -12.34 13.46 -9.68
N ASP A 21 -13.52 12.98 -10.09
CA ASP A 21 -14.56 13.85 -10.63
C ASP A 21 -15.10 14.81 -9.55
N ALA A 22 -15.27 14.30 -8.32
CA ALA A 22 -15.67 15.10 -7.18
C ALA A 22 -14.64 16.22 -6.90
N MET A 23 -13.35 15.88 -6.87
CA MET A 23 -12.27 16.84 -6.65
C MET A 23 -12.28 17.95 -7.70
N ASN A 24 -12.36 17.60 -8.98
CA ASN A 24 -12.42 18.58 -10.08
C ASN A 24 -13.61 19.55 -9.93
N GLN A 25 -14.77 19.05 -9.54
CA GLN A 25 -15.96 19.88 -9.31
C GLN A 25 -15.82 20.75 -8.06
N PHE A 26 -15.29 20.22 -6.95
CA PHE A 26 -15.05 21.01 -5.74
C PHE A 26 -14.02 22.13 -5.97
N VAL A 27 -13.00 21.94 -6.79
CA VAL A 27 -12.04 22.99 -7.17
C VAL A 27 -12.76 24.13 -7.89
N VAL A 28 -13.69 23.84 -8.79
CA VAL A 28 -14.51 24.87 -9.46
C VAL A 28 -15.36 25.64 -8.45
N VAL A 29 -16.02 24.94 -7.50
CA VAL A 29 -16.81 25.60 -6.46
C VAL A 29 -15.92 26.41 -5.51
N ALA A 30 -14.72 25.90 -5.18
CA ALA A 30 -13.74 26.58 -4.33
C ALA A 30 -13.24 27.89 -4.96
N SER A 31 -13.17 27.98 -6.29
CA SER A 31 -12.82 29.25 -6.97
C SER A 31 -13.86 30.35 -6.69
N THR A 32 -15.13 29.97 -6.51
CA THR A 32 -16.20 30.91 -6.17
C THR A 32 -16.22 31.25 -4.67
N PHE A 33 -15.89 30.27 -3.81
CA PHE A 33 -15.92 30.40 -2.35
C PHE A 33 -14.59 29.99 -1.69
N PRO A 34 -13.50 30.70 -1.88
CA PRO A 34 -12.14 30.25 -1.52
C PRO A 34 -11.90 30.12 0.00
N ARG A 35 -12.73 30.75 0.83
CA ARG A 35 -12.62 30.71 2.29
C ARG A 35 -13.71 29.86 2.96
N SER A 36 -14.44 29.06 2.20
CA SER A 36 -15.44 28.19 2.78
C SER A 36 -14.82 26.95 3.41
N ALA A 37 -14.82 26.86 4.74
CA ALA A 37 -14.30 25.69 5.45
C ALA A 37 -14.98 24.39 5.02
N SER A 38 -16.28 24.43 4.66
CA SER A 38 -17.04 23.26 4.21
C SER A 38 -16.49 22.72 2.88
N ILE A 39 -16.23 23.60 1.89
CA ILE A 39 -15.71 23.21 0.59
C ILE A 39 -14.30 22.66 0.74
N LEU A 40 -13.44 23.36 1.50
CA LEU A 40 -12.08 22.91 1.76
C LEU A 40 -12.04 21.54 2.44
N THR A 41 -12.94 21.27 3.38
CA THR A 41 -13.06 19.95 4.02
C THR A 41 -13.44 18.86 3.01
N LYS A 42 -14.39 19.12 2.12
CA LYS A 42 -14.81 18.15 1.09
C LYS A 42 -13.70 17.90 0.06
N CYS A 43 -12.94 18.94 -0.33
CA CYS A 43 -11.73 18.78 -1.14
C CYS A 43 -10.71 17.87 -0.43
N ALA A 44 -10.44 18.13 0.84
CA ALA A 44 -9.49 17.34 1.62
C ALA A 44 -9.94 15.87 1.75
N ILE A 45 -11.24 15.61 1.95
CA ILE A 45 -11.80 14.26 1.98
C ILE A 45 -11.66 13.56 0.62
N ALA A 46 -11.89 14.28 -0.49
CA ALA A 46 -11.71 13.73 -1.83
C ALA A 46 -10.24 13.33 -2.09
N GLN A 47 -9.28 14.19 -1.73
CA GLN A 47 -7.84 13.89 -1.80
C GLN A 47 -7.45 12.72 -0.88
N TYR A 48 -7.95 12.67 0.35
CA TYR A 48 -7.77 11.53 1.24
C TYR A 48 -8.26 10.22 0.61
N ASN A 49 -9.41 10.24 -0.04
CA ASN A 49 -9.95 9.08 -0.73
C ASN A 49 -9.12 8.69 -1.97
N LEU A 50 -8.44 9.65 -2.62
CA LEU A 50 -7.48 9.41 -3.71
C LEU A 50 -6.13 8.90 -3.20
N ARG A 51 -5.88 8.99 -1.88
CA ARG A 51 -4.62 8.67 -1.19
C ARG A 51 -3.50 9.68 -1.43
N GLU A 52 -3.84 10.87 -1.84
CA GLU A 52 -2.95 12.02 -1.91
C GLU A 52 -2.84 12.62 -0.49
N PHE A 53 -2.10 11.93 0.39
CA PHE A 53 -2.10 12.24 1.82
C PHE A 53 -1.39 13.56 2.14
N ASP A 54 -0.40 13.95 1.34
CA ASP A 54 0.35 15.19 1.57
C ASP A 54 -0.52 16.41 1.24
N GLU A 55 -1.17 16.39 0.08
CA GLU A 55 -2.09 17.44 -0.35
C GLU A 55 -3.32 17.51 0.56
N ALA A 56 -3.85 16.36 0.96
CA ALA A 56 -4.99 16.29 1.89
C ALA A 56 -4.63 16.89 3.25
N GLU A 57 -3.43 16.62 3.78
CA GLU A 57 -2.95 17.21 5.03
C GLU A 57 -2.88 18.73 4.95
N GLU A 58 -2.27 19.28 3.88
CA GLU A 58 -2.20 20.74 3.68
C GLU A 58 -3.60 21.37 3.63
N MET A 59 -4.56 20.71 2.97
CA MET A 59 -5.91 21.21 2.90
C MET A 59 -6.61 21.18 4.27
N PHE A 60 -6.43 20.13 5.07
CA PHE A 60 -6.95 20.09 6.44
C PHE A 60 -6.30 21.14 7.34
N GLU A 61 -5.00 21.41 7.20
CA GLU A 61 -4.34 22.49 7.94
C GLU A 61 -4.93 23.87 7.59
N ARG A 62 -5.25 24.10 6.30
CA ARG A 62 -5.97 25.32 5.87
C ARG A 62 -7.38 25.39 6.47
N VAL A 63 -8.12 24.26 6.50
CA VAL A 63 -9.44 24.20 7.16
C VAL A 63 -9.34 24.63 8.62
N ILE A 64 -8.35 24.13 9.34
CA ILE A 64 -8.12 24.45 10.76
C ILE A 64 -7.75 25.92 10.96
N GLN A 65 -7.04 26.54 10.02
CA GLN A 65 -6.73 27.97 10.06
C GLN A 65 -7.98 28.84 9.84
N VAL A 66 -8.91 28.40 8.99
CA VAL A 66 -10.16 29.12 8.71
C VAL A 66 -11.18 28.91 9.84
N ASP A 67 -11.32 27.66 10.30
CA ASP A 67 -12.26 27.28 11.36
C ASP A 67 -11.60 26.30 12.35
N PRO A 68 -11.00 26.80 13.44
CA PRO A 68 -10.33 25.96 14.43
C PRO A 68 -11.24 25.02 15.22
N HIS A 69 -12.56 25.29 15.23
CA HIS A 69 -13.54 24.52 15.99
C HIS A 69 -14.34 23.52 15.15
N ARG A 70 -14.02 23.41 13.86
CA ARG A 70 -14.69 22.49 12.96
C ARG A 70 -14.39 21.04 13.34
N ILE A 71 -15.46 20.24 13.41
CA ILE A 71 -15.38 18.81 13.76
C ILE A 71 -15.64 17.93 12.54
N GLU A 72 -16.44 18.42 11.59
CA GLU A 72 -16.80 17.66 10.38
C GLU A 72 -15.55 17.27 9.56
N GLY A 73 -15.42 15.98 9.22
CA GLY A 73 -14.33 15.44 8.41
C GLY A 73 -12.98 15.33 9.12
N ILE A 74 -12.90 15.68 10.41
CA ILE A 74 -11.64 15.68 11.15
C ILE A 74 -11.13 14.25 11.44
N ASP A 75 -12.03 13.28 11.42
CA ASP A 75 -11.67 11.86 11.48
C ASP A 75 -10.80 11.43 10.30
N ALA A 76 -11.10 11.92 9.07
CA ALA A 76 -10.25 11.69 7.91
C ALA A 76 -8.85 12.30 8.10
N TYR A 77 -8.76 13.52 8.67
CA TYR A 77 -7.47 14.11 9.02
C TYR A 77 -6.70 13.28 10.06
N SER A 78 -7.38 12.79 11.08
CA SER A 78 -6.75 11.92 12.08
C SER A 78 -6.23 10.60 11.49
N ASN A 79 -6.92 10.05 10.46
CA ASN A 79 -6.48 8.87 9.76
C ASN A 79 -5.21 9.15 8.92
N ILE A 80 -5.09 10.34 8.31
CA ILE A 80 -3.86 10.76 7.61
C ILE A 80 -2.68 10.81 8.58
N LEU A 81 -2.86 11.49 9.73
CA LEU A 81 -1.82 11.60 10.75
C LEU A 81 -1.44 10.24 11.35
N TYR A 82 -2.40 9.32 11.47
CA TYR A 82 -2.16 7.95 11.89
C TYR A 82 -1.29 7.19 10.88
N VAL A 83 -1.61 7.29 9.58
CA VAL A 83 -0.83 6.64 8.50
C VAL A 83 0.58 7.21 8.39
N LYS A 84 0.74 8.52 8.63
CA LYS A 84 2.05 9.19 8.65
C LYS A 84 2.82 8.98 9.98
N GLU A 85 2.23 8.32 10.96
CA GLU A 85 2.78 8.12 12.29
C GLU A 85 3.17 9.44 13.01
N ASP A 86 2.51 10.56 12.67
CA ASP A 86 2.76 11.85 13.32
C ASP A 86 2.04 11.93 14.67
N PHE A 87 2.69 11.38 15.68
CA PHE A 87 2.18 11.36 17.04
C PHE A 87 1.95 12.77 17.61
N ALA A 88 2.83 13.73 17.31
CA ALA A 88 2.75 15.07 17.89
C ALA A 88 1.51 15.82 17.37
N LYS A 89 1.29 15.83 16.05
CA LYS A 89 0.12 16.47 15.46
C LYS A 89 -1.18 15.77 15.88
N LEU A 90 -1.19 14.43 15.93
CA LEU A 90 -2.37 13.67 16.33
C LEU A 90 -2.72 13.90 17.81
N ALA A 91 -1.73 13.97 18.70
CA ALA A 91 -1.97 14.29 20.13
C ALA A 91 -2.54 15.69 20.30
N HIS A 92 -1.97 16.68 19.59
CA HIS A 92 -2.48 18.06 19.62
C HIS A 92 -3.90 18.14 19.07
N LEU A 93 -4.19 17.43 17.96
CA LEU A 93 -5.52 17.35 17.37
C LEU A 93 -6.54 16.76 18.35
N ALA A 94 -6.21 15.61 18.96
CA ALA A 94 -7.07 14.93 19.91
C ALA A 94 -7.39 15.82 21.15
N HIS A 95 -6.38 16.50 21.68
CA HIS A 95 -6.58 17.43 22.80
C HIS A 95 -7.47 18.61 22.42
N ARG A 96 -7.22 19.27 21.30
CA ARG A 96 -7.99 20.41 20.81
C ARG A 96 -9.47 20.06 20.64
N ILE A 97 -9.77 18.96 19.93
CA ILE A 97 -11.13 18.56 19.63
C ILE A 97 -11.85 18.06 20.87
N SER A 98 -11.16 17.38 21.78
CA SER A 98 -11.72 16.97 23.07
C SER A 98 -12.19 18.16 23.90
N ASN A 99 -11.55 19.32 23.77
CA ASN A 99 -11.97 20.55 24.45
C ASN A 99 -13.13 21.25 23.73
N THR A 100 -13.27 21.05 22.41
CA THR A 100 -14.38 21.64 21.64
C THR A 100 -15.67 20.85 21.85
N ASN A 101 -15.68 19.55 21.62
CA ASN A 101 -16.84 18.68 21.83
C ASN A 101 -16.43 17.21 22.03
N LYS A 102 -16.67 16.67 23.23
CA LYS A 102 -16.32 15.27 23.59
C LYS A 102 -17.32 14.22 23.11
N TYR A 103 -18.51 14.65 22.69
CA TYR A 103 -19.67 13.78 22.50
C TYR A 103 -20.07 13.66 21.04
N THR A 104 -19.09 13.70 20.11
CA THR A 104 -19.29 13.44 18.69
C THR A 104 -18.59 12.15 18.27
N PRO A 105 -19.10 11.42 17.26
CA PRO A 105 -18.46 10.22 16.74
C PRO A 105 -17.04 10.51 16.21
N GLU A 106 -16.87 11.65 15.51
CA GLU A 106 -15.59 12.10 14.94
C GLU A 106 -14.54 12.27 16.05
N THR A 107 -14.89 12.98 17.11
CA THR A 107 -13.98 13.17 18.26
C THR A 107 -13.58 11.85 18.89
N CYS A 108 -14.52 10.93 19.04
CA CYS A 108 -14.22 9.60 19.55
C CYS A 108 -13.27 8.84 18.64
N CYS A 109 -13.40 8.96 17.31
CA CYS A 109 -12.50 8.35 16.35
C CYS A 109 -11.09 8.93 16.42
N VAL A 110 -10.97 10.26 16.52
CA VAL A 110 -9.66 10.93 16.68
C VAL A 110 -8.95 10.47 17.95
N ILE A 111 -9.66 10.41 19.07
CA ILE A 111 -9.09 9.92 20.34
C ILE A 111 -8.74 8.43 20.23
N GLY A 112 -9.56 7.64 19.55
CA GLY A 112 -9.29 6.23 19.27
C GLY A 112 -7.98 6.06 18.49
N ASN A 113 -7.79 6.80 17.39
CA ASN A 113 -6.56 6.79 16.60
C ASN A 113 -5.33 7.21 17.42
N TYR A 114 -5.48 8.20 18.31
CA TYR A 114 -4.39 8.58 19.21
C TYR A 114 -3.99 7.45 20.16
N TYR A 115 -4.95 6.71 20.74
CA TYR A 115 -4.62 5.58 21.59
C TYR A 115 -4.10 4.38 20.79
N SER A 116 -4.56 4.18 19.57
CA SER A 116 -4.04 3.16 18.65
C SER A 116 -2.57 3.41 18.33
N LEU A 117 -2.19 4.64 17.97
CA LEU A 117 -0.79 5.00 17.71
C LEU A 117 0.09 4.84 18.97
N LYS A 118 -0.50 4.95 20.15
CA LYS A 118 0.13 4.66 21.45
C LYS A 118 0.23 3.18 21.77
N GLN A 119 -0.20 2.29 20.87
CA GLN A 119 -0.27 0.83 21.10
C GLN A 119 -1.21 0.43 22.26
N GLN A 120 -2.15 1.31 22.62
CA GLN A 120 -3.15 1.06 23.67
C GLN A 120 -4.47 0.62 23.04
N HIS A 121 -4.45 -0.52 22.36
CA HIS A 121 -5.56 -1.03 21.53
C HIS A 121 -6.89 -1.18 22.29
N GLU A 122 -6.87 -1.62 23.55
CA GLU A 122 -8.09 -1.74 24.36
C GLU A 122 -8.80 -0.40 24.58
N LYS A 123 -8.01 0.68 24.79
CA LYS A 123 -8.59 2.02 24.91
C LYS A 123 -9.11 2.53 23.58
N ALA A 124 -8.37 2.29 22.48
CA ALA A 124 -8.83 2.64 21.14
C ALA A 124 -10.18 1.97 20.83
N VAL A 125 -10.32 0.68 21.07
CA VAL A 125 -11.58 -0.08 20.93
C VAL A 125 -12.70 0.55 21.78
N THR A 126 -12.40 0.97 23.01
CA THR A 126 -13.41 1.60 23.89
C THR A 126 -13.93 2.90 23.27
N TYR A 127 -13.06 3.74 22.70
CA TYR A 127 -13.46 4.98 22.04
C TYR A 127 -14.19 4.75 20.72
N PHE A 128 -13.77 3.81 19.89
CA PHE A 128 -14.50 3.45 18.66
C PHE A 128 -15.89 2.88 18.97
N ARG A 129 -16.02 2.02 19.99
CA ARG A 129 -17.33 1.55 20.45
C ARG A 129 -18.20 2.70 20.99
N ARG A 130 -17.58 3.71 21.61
CA ARG A 130 -18.30 4.91 22.05
C ARG A 130 -18.80 5.72 20.86
N ALA A 131 -17.99 5.88 19.80
CA ALA A 131 -18.43 6.51 18.55
C ALA A 131 -19.66 5.80 17.97
N LEU A 132 -19.66 4.46 17.95
CA LEU A 132 -20.75 3.64 17.45
C LEU A 132 -22.01 3.66 18.35
N ARG A 133 -21.88 3.97 19.64
CA ARG A 133 -23.03 4.22 20.50
C ARG A 133 -23.69 5.57 20.22
N LEU A 134 -22.91 6.55 19.79
CA LEU A 134 -23.39 7.88 19.41
C LEU A 134 -24.03 7.87 18.02
N ASN A 135 -23.40 7.19 17.07
CA ASN A 135 -23.93 6.98 15.73
C ASN A 135 -23.57 5.55 15.27
N ARG A 136 -24.58 4.69 15.18
CA ARG A 136 -24.40 3.28 14.81
C ARG A 136 -23.99 3.10 13.35
N ASP A 137 -24.38 4.04 12.48
CA ASP A 137 -24.11 4.00 11.04
C ASP A 137 -22.82 4.73 10.65
N TYR A 138 -21.97 5.04 11.66
CA TYR A 138 -20.72 5.75 11.43
C TYR A 138 -19.65 4.80 10.85
N LEU A 139 -19.52 4.80 9.53
CA LEU A 139 -18.67 3.90 8.76
C LEU A 139 -17.20 3.89 9.23
N SER A 140 -16.61 5.09 9.44
CA SER A 140 -15.20 5.21 9.85
C SER A 140 -14.94 4.46 11.16
N ALA A 141 -15.84 4.50 12.12
CA ALA A 141 -15.66 3.82 13.41
C ALA A 141 -15.69 2.29 13.27
N TRP A 142 -16.54 1.74 12.39
CA TRP A 142 -16.57 0.30 12.15
C TRP A 142 -15.27 -0.20 11.48
N THR A 143 -14.77 0.52 10.48
CA THR A 143 -13.51 0.16 9.80
C THR A 143 -12.32 0.25 10.75
N LEU A 144 -12.22 1.33 11.54
CA LEU A 144 -11.16 1.51 12.55
C LEU A 144 -11.24 0.44 13.65
N LEU A 145 -12.44 0.12 14.11
CA LEU A 145 -12.64 -0.96 15.08
C LEU A 145 -12.19 -2.31 14.54
N GLY A 146 -12.45 -2.58 13.25
CA GLY A 146 -11.96 -3.77 12.57
C GLY A 146 -10.43 -3.82 12.54
N HIS A 147 -9.76 -2.71 12.24
CA HIS A 147 -8.29 -2.62 12.28
C HIS A 147 -7.73 -2.90 13.68
N GLU A 148 -8.33 -2.30 14.72
CA GLU A 148 -7.88 -2.55 16.10
C GLU A 148 -8.00 -4.02 16.50
N TYR A 149 -9.10 -4.66 16.15
CA TYR A 149 -9.25 -6.11 16.42
C TYR A 149 -8.27 -6.96 15.61
N THR A 150 -7.84 -6.50 14.44
CA THR A 150 -6.78 -7.15 13.66
C THR A 150 -5.46 -7.08 14.40
N GLU A 151 -5.07 -5.90 14.90
CA GLU A 151 -3.84 -5.70 15.69
C GLU A 151 -3.88 -6.51 17.00
N MET A 152 -5.03 -6.61 17.63
CA MET A 152 -5.26 -7.45 18.82
C MET A 152 -5.32 -8.96 18.50
N LYS A 153 -5.13 -9.37 17.24
CA LYS A 153 -5.23 -10.77 16.79
C LYS A 153 -6.55 -11.45 17.13
N ASN A 154 -7.64 -10.68 17.07
CA ASN A 154 -9.00 -11.18 17.27
C ASN A 154 -9.79 -11.19 15.96
N PRO A 155 -9.60 -12.21 15.09
CA PRO A 155 -10.21 -12.23 13.77
C PRO A 155 -11.73 -12.31 13.79
N LYS A 156 -12.33 -12.92 14.81
CA LYS A 156 -13.80 -13.02 14.92
C LYS A 156 -14.44 -11.64 15.06
N ALA A 157 -13.95 -10.84 16.01
CA ALA A 157 -14.48 -9.51 16.24
C ALA A 157 -14.17 -8.56 15.07
N ALA A 158 -12.98 -8.70 14.43
CA ALA A 158 -12.62 -7.95 13.25
C ALA A 158 -13.57 -8.22 12.08
N ILE A 159 -13.87 -9.50 11.81
CA ILE A 159 -14.82 -9.90 10.74
C ILE A 159 -16.20 -9.30 11.00
N GLU A 160 -16.71 -9.34 12.23
CA GLU A 160 -18.00 -8.73 12.58
C GLU A 160 -17.99 -7.23 12.33
N ALA A 161 -16.94 -6.52 12.76
CA ALA A 161 -16.84 -5.08 12.56
C ALA A 161 -16.78 -4.70 11.07
N TYR A 162 -15.95 -5.40 10.27
CA TYR A 162 -15.88 -5.14 8.83
C TYR A 162 -17.17 -5.51 8.09
N ARG A 163 -17.89 -6.55 8.51
CA ARG A 163 -19.21 -6.86 7.93
C ARG A 163 -20.20 -5.74 8.18
N CYS A 164 -20.28 -5.21 9.41
CA CYS A 164 -21.11 -4.04 9.69
C CYS A 164 -20.72 -2.83 8.83
N ALA A 165 -19.42 -2.61 8.60
CA ALA A 165 -18.95 -1.55 7.71
C ALA A 165 -19.43 -1.76 6.25
N VAL A 166 -19.37 -2.99 5.74
CA VAL A 166 -19.85 -3.36 4.39
C VAL A 166 -21.37 -3.21 4.27
N ASP A 167 -22.12 -3.58 5.31
CA ASP A 167 -23.58 -3.45 5.32
C ASP A 167 -24.03 -1.97 5.26
N ILE A 168 -23.26 -1.06 5.89
CA ILE A 168 -23.50 0.38 5.83
C ILE A 168 -23.14 0.96 4.47
N ASN A 169 -21.94 0.65 3.98
CA ASN A 169 -21.47 1.13 2.67
C ASN A 169 -20.75 0.03 1.88
N PRO A 170 -21.45 -0.67 0.98
CA PRO A 170 -20.85 -1.73 0.16
C PRO A 170 -19.84 -1.21 -0.89
N LYS A 171 -19.73 0.11 -1.08
CA LYS A 171 -18.75 0.72 -1.99
C LYS A 171 -17.42 1.06 -1.31
N ASP A 172 -17.32 0.91 0.01
CA ASP A 172 -16.04 1.12 0.72
C ASP A 172 -15.12 -0.10 0.57
N TYR A 173 -14.12 0.03 -0.29
CA TYR A 173 -13.14 -1.03 -0.54
C TYR A 173 -12.34 -1.45 0.69
N ARG A 174 -12.18 -0.54 1.69
CA ARG A 174 -11.36 -0.77 2.90
C ARG A 174 -11.92 -1.91 3.75
N ALA A 175 -13.24 -1.92 3.93
CA ALA A 175 -13.92 -2.98 4.68
C ALA A 175 -13.82 -4.34 3.97
N TRP A 176 -13.98 -4.37 2.64
CA TRP A 176 -13.80 -5.58 1.82
C TRP A 176 -12.36 -6.10 1.89
N TYR A 177 -11.38 -5.20 1.82
CA TYR A 177 -9.97 -5.57 1.94
C TYR A 177 -9.66 -6.12 3.32
N GLY A 178 -10.16 -5.49 4.39
CA GLY A 178 -10.01 -5.97 5.77
C GLY A 178 -10.64 -7.36 5.99
N LEU A 179 -11.81 -7.62 5.42
CA LEU A 179 -12.38 -8.98 5.41
C LEU A 179 -11.45 -9.98 4.72
N GLY A 180 -10.91 -9.62 3.55
CA GLY A 180 -9.92 -10.45 2.85
C GLY A 180 -8.74 -10.81 3.74
N GLN A 181 -8.14 -9.82 4.41
CA GLN A 181 -7.02 -10.03 5.33
C GLN A 181 -7.38 -10.96 6.50
N MET A 182 -8.59 -10.82 7.07
CA MET A 182 -9.01 -11.68 8.17
C MET A 182 -9.20 -13.14 7.72
N TYR A 183 -9.79 -13.35 6.54
CA TYR A 183 -9.94 -14.70 6.00
C TYR A 183 -8.61 -15.32 5.57
N GLU A 184 -7.66 -14.52 5.11
CA GLU A 184 -6.29 -14.95 4.85
C GLU A 184 -5.59 -15.37 6.16
N LEU A 185 -5.70 -14.57 7.23
CA LEU A 185 -5.12 -14.84 8.54
C LEU A 185 -5.60 -16.17 9.14
N ILE A 186 -6.87 -16.50 8.95
CA ILE A 186 -7.44 -17.78 9.40
C ILE A 186 -7.26 -18.90 8.37
N SER A 187 -6.41 -18.69 7.34
CA SER A 187 -6.07 -19.66 6.28
C SER A 187 -7.26 -20.10 5.41
N MET A 188 -8.31 -19.29 5.33
CA MET A 188 -9.47 -19.53 4.46
C MET A 188 -9.29 -18.78 3.12
N HIS A 189 -8.25 -19.15 2.36
CA HIS A 189 -7.81 -18.42 1.17
C HIS A 189 -8.85 -18.26 0.07
N VAL A 190 -9.77 -19.22 -0.09
CA VAL A 190 -10.86 -19.11 -1.08
C VAL A 190 -11.77 -17.91 -0.77
N TYR A 191 -12.16 -17.76 0.49
CA TYR A 191 -12.96 -16.60 0.94
C TYR A 191 -12.15 -15.32 0.86
N ALA A 192 -10.87 -15.35 1.23
CA ALA A 192 -9.98 -14.18 1.11
C ALA A 192 -9.93 -13.67 -0.34
N VAL A 193 -9.74 -14.55 -1.33
CA VAL A 193 -9.76 -14.19 -2.75
C VAL A 193 -11.10 -13.54 -3.15
N TYR A 194 -12.23 -14.08 -2.71
CA TYR A 194 -13.54 -13.49 -3.00
C TYR A 194 -13.65 -12.04 -2.51
N TYR A 195 -13.25 -11.78 -1.26
CA TYR A 195 -13.31 -10.45 -0.67
C TYR A 195 -12.31 -9.49 -1.30
N TYR A 196 -11.09 -9.92 -1.57
CA TYR A 196 -10.09 -9.12 -2.28
C TYR A 196 -10.49 -8.80 -3.72
N GLN A 197 -11.10 -9.74 -4.43
CA GLN A 197 -11.64 -9.50 -5.78
C GLN A 197 -12.76 -8.46 -5.74
N THR A 198 -13.60 -8.47 -4.72
CA THR A 198 -14.65 -7.46 -4.55
C THR A 198 -14.04 -6.08 -4.28
N ALA A 199 -13.01 -6.00 -3.43
CA ALA A 199 -12.25 -4.77 -3.22
C ALA A 199 -11.57 -4.28 -4.52
N ALA A 200 -10.96 -5.19 -5.29
CA ALA A 200 -10.33 -4.88 -6.58
C ALA A 200 -11.31 -4.39 -7.65
N LYS A 201 -12.58 -4.87 -7.65
CA LYS A 201 -13.63 -4.32 -8.53
C LYS A 201 -13.95 -2.86 -8.19
N LEU A 202 -13.91 -2.49 -6.93
CA LEU A 202 -14.14 -1.12 -6.47
C LEU A 202 -12.95 -0.21 -6.76
N ARG A 203 -11.72 -0.75 -6.71
CA ARG A 203 -10.48 -0.05 -7.03
C ARG A 203 -9.57 -0.87 -7.95
N PRO A 204 -9.84 -0.89 -9.26
CA PRO A 204 -9.13 -1.76 -10.20
C PRO A 204 -7.65 -1.37 -10.43
N ASN A 205 -7.30 -0.12 -10.14
CA ASN A 205 -5.93 0.40 -10.33
C ASN A 205 -5.07 0.36 -9.06
N ASP A 206 -5.56 -0.20 -7.95
CA ASP A 206 -4.77 -0.35 -6.72
C ASP A 206 -4.00 -1.66 -6.76
N SER A 207 -2.68 -1.59 -6.96
CA SER A 207 -1.76 -2.74 -7.06
C SER A 207 -1.80 -3.66 -5.84
N ARG A 208 -2.04 -3.11 -4.64
CA ARG A 208 -2.07 -3.88 -3.38
C ARG A 208 -3.18 -4.93 -3.36
N MET A 209 -4.35 -4.62 -3.95
CA MET A 209 -5.46 -5.58 -4.06
C MET A 209 -5.04 -6.80 -4.89
N TRP A 210 -4.38 -6.53 -6.01
CA TRP A 210 -3.89 -7.58 -6.89
C TRP A 210 -2.75 -8.38 -6.25
N CYS A 211 -1.84 -7.72 -5.51
CA CYS A 211 -0.79 -8.40 -4.76
C CYS A 211 -1.37 -9.35 -3.70
N ALA A 212 -2.39 -8.93 -2.96
CA ALA A 212 -3.06 -9.76 -1.96
C ALA A 212 -3.75 -10.99 -2.58
N ILE A 213 -4.45 -10.80 -3.71
CA ILE A 213 -5.03 -11.93 -4.46
C ILE A 213 -3.95 -12.90 -4.93
N GLY A 214 -2.83 -12.36 -5.44
CA GLY A 214 -1.68 -13.16 -5.89
C GLY A 214 -1.09 -14.00 -4.75
N ALA A 215 -0.92 -13.42 -3.57
CA ALA A 215 -0.44 -14.11 -2.37
C ALA A 215 -1.38 -15.26 -1.96
N CYS A 216 -2.69 -15.05 -2.03
CA CYS A 216 -3.67 -16.10 -1.77
C CYS A 216 -3.56 -17.26 -2.79
N TYR A 217 -3.35 -16.96 -4.08
CA TYR A 217 -3.16 -18.01 -5.10
C TYR A 217 -1.82 -18.76 -4.95
N GLU A 218 -0.79 -18.10 -4.41
CA GLU A 218 0.52 -18.73 -4.12
C GLU A 218 0.48 -19.60 -2.86
N SER A 219 -0.48 -19.36 -1.96
CA SER A 219 -0.59 -20.08 -0.69
C SER A 219 -0.81 -21.59 -0.87
N ASP A 220 -0.42 -22.34 0.16
CA ASP A 220 -0.57 -23.82 0.18
C ASP A 220 -2.04 -24.28 0.03
N GLY A 221 -2.99 -23.44 0.40
CA GLY A 221 -4.41 -23.73 0.31
C GLY A 221 -4.96 -23.76 -1.12
N LEU A 222 -4.40 -22.97 -2.04
CA LEU A 222 -4.87 -22.88 -3.43
C LEU A 222 -3.89 -23.45 -4.44
N ARG A 223 -2.59 -23.27 -4.25
CA ARG A 223 -1.48 -23.77 -5.11
C ARG A 223 -1.70 -23.53 -6.60
N GLN A 224 -2.13 -22.31 -6.98
CA GLN A 224 -2.38 -21.94 -8.36
C GLN A 224 -1.32 -20.96 -8.90
N PRO A 225 -0.10 -21.41 -9.20
CA PRO A 225 1.01 -20.51 -9.58
C PRO A 225 0.73 -19.76 -10.89
N MET A 226 0.02 -20.35 -11.84
CA MET A 226 -0.36 -19.67 -13.09
C MET A 226 -1.39 -18.55 -12.85
N GLY A 227 -2.31 -18.75 -11.91
CA GLY A 227 -3.25 -17.72 -11.46
C GLY A 227 -2.53 -16.57 -10.78
N ALA A 228 -1.60 -16.89 -9.87
CA ALA A 228 -0.77 -15.92 -9.18
C ALA A 228 0.05 -15.05 -10.17
N ILE A 229 0.68 -15.67 -11.17
CA ILE A 229 1.47 -14.94 -12.18
C ILE A 229 0.60 -13.91 -12.91
N ARG A 230 -0.60 -14.29 -13.40
CA ARG A 230 -1.50 -13.36 -14.12
C ARG A 230 -1.91 -12.18 -13.24
N VAL A 231 -2.21 -12.45 -11.97
CA VAL A 231 -2.65 -11.42 -11.02
C VAL A 231 -1.52 -10.49 -10.66
N TYR A 232 -0.31 -11.00 -10.41
CA TYR A 232 0.86 -10.14 -10.16
C TYR A 232 1.25 -9.33 -11.40
N GLN A 233 1.10 -9.86 -12.60
CA GLN A 233 1.29 -9.09 -13.84
C GLN A 233 0.34 -7.90 -13.89
N ARG A 234 -0.93 -8.12 -13.51
CA ARG A 234 -1.91 -7.03 -13.39
C ARG A 234 -1.51 -6.01 -12.33
N ALA A 235 -0.97 -6.45 -11.17
CA ALA A 235 -0.46 -5.54 -10.14
C ALA A 235 0.66 -4.63 -10.69
N VAL A 236 1.58 -5.20 -11.48
CA VAL A 236 2.67 -4.44 -12.12
C VAL A 236 2.14 -3.43 -13.14
N GLU A 237 1.09 -3.77 -13.90
CA GLU A 237 0.42 -2.84 -14.85
C GLU A 237 -0.26 -1.67 -14.11
N CYS A 238 -0.79 -1.92 -12.91
CA CYS A 238 -1.43 -0.91 -12.06
C CYS A 238 -0.43 0.00 -11.33
N GLY A 239 0.88 -0.18 -11.51
CA GLY A 239 1.91 0.64 -10.88
C GLY A 239 2.25 0.17 -9.47
N ASP A 240 2.91 -0.99 -9.37
CA ASP A 240 3.42 -1.52 -8.10
C ASP A 240 4.65 -0.73 -7.63
N ASN A 241 4.42 0.34 -6.87
CA ASN A 241 5.49 1.19 -6.35
C ASN A 241 6.33 0.46 -5.29
N GLU A 242 5.75 -0.47 -4.53
CA GLU A 242 6.45 -1.22 -3.50
C GLU A 242 7.33 -2.34 -4.08
N GLY A 243 7.09 -2.76 -5.33
CA GLY A 243 7.84 -3.80 -6.04
C GLY A 243 7.56 -5.22 -5.55
N ILE A 244 6.54 -5.40 -4.75
CA ILE A 244 6.14 -6.71 -4.22
C ILE A 244 5.79 -7.67 -5.36
N ALA A 245 5.00 -7.20 -6.34
CA ALA A 245 4.60 -8.02 -7.48
C ALA A 245 5.80 -8.43 -8.35
N LEU A 246 6.75 -7.52 -8.58
CA LEU A 246 7.97 -7.83 -9.35
C LEU A 246 8.81 -8.90 -8.67
N GLY A 247 9.04 -8.77 -7.36
CA GLY A 247 9.79 -9.77 -6.59
C GLY A 247 9.10 -11.14 -6.56
N ARG A 248 7.77 -11.16 -6.40
CA ARG A 248 6.99 -12.41 -6.41
C ARG A 248 6.97 -13.07 -7.79
N LEU A 249 6.81 -12.29 -8.87
CA LEU A 249 6.90 -12.81 -10.25
C LEU A 249 8.24 -13.44 -10.54
N ALA A 250 9.34 -12.79 -10.16
CA ALA A 250 10.68 -13.32 -10.32
C ALA A 250 10.82 -14.69 -9.64
N LYS A 251 10.46 -14.78 -8.35
CA LYS A 251 10.52 -16.02 -7.55
C LYS A 251 9.60 -17.12 -8.11
N LEU A 252 8.41 -16.79 -8.63
CA LEU A 252 7.50 -17.77 -9.26
C LEU A 252 8.07 -18.32 -10.57
N HIS A 253 8.66 -17.47 -11.42
CA HIS A 253 9.29 -17.90 -12.64
C HIS A 253 10.56 -18.73 -12.39
N GLU A 254 11.31 -18.45 -11.30
CA GLU A 254 12.41 -19.32 -10.86
C GLU A 254 11.91 -20.72 -10.50
N LYS A 255 10.86 -20.81 -9.68
CA LYS A 255 10.23 -22.10 -9.31
C LYS A 255 9.77 -22.89 -10.55
N GLN A 256 9.31 -22.18 -11.60
CA GLN A 256 8.90 -22.78 -12.88
C GLN A 256 10.05 -23.06 -13.84
N LYS A 257 11.31 -22.76 -13.46
CA LYS A 257 12.50 -22.89 -14.29
C LYS A 257 12.48 -22.02 -15.56
N ASN A 258 11.67 -20.97 -15.56
CA ASN A 258 11.63 -19.99 -16.64
C ASN A 258 12.65 -18.87 -16.39
N TRP A 259 13.93 -19.21 -16.57
CA TRP A 259 15.06 -18.36 -16.20
C TRP A 259 15.08 -17.00 -16.92
N LYS A 260 14.61 -16.96 -18.18
CA LYS A 260 14.56 -15.71 -18.96
C LYS A 260 13.55 -14.72 -18.36
N ALA A 261 12.36 -15.19 -18.04
CA ALA A 261 11.34 -14.34 -17.43
C ALA A 261 11.74 -13.91 -16.02
N ALA A 262 12.30 -14.83 -15.21
CA ALA A 262 12.83 -14.50 -13.90
C ALA A 262 13.89 -13.38 -13.97
N ALA A 263 14.87 -13.50 -14.88
CA ALA A 263 15.89 -12.47 -15.07
C ALA A 263 15.28 -11.12 -15.48
N HIS A 264 14.26 -11.11 -16.33
CA HIS A 264 13.57 -9.89 -16.74
C HIS A 264 12.90 -9.18 -15.52
N TYR A 265 12.19 -9.92 -14.68
CA TYR A 265 11.53 -9.33 -13.52
C TYR A 265 12.50 -8.89 -12.43
N HIS A 266 13.59 -9.63 -12.19
CA HIS A 266 14.67 -9.20 -11.30
C HIS A 266 15.32 -7.89 -11.77
N LEU A 267 15.66 -7.79 -13.05
CA LEU A 267 16.21 -6.55 -13.63
C LEU A 267 15.26 -5.37 -13.42
N ARG A 268 14.00 -5.55 -13.75
CA ARG A 268 12.98 -4.50 -13.63
C ARG A 268 12.81 -4.05 -12.18
N ASN A 269 12.87 -4.97 -11.21
CA ASN A 269 12.81 -4.63 -9.78
C ASN A 269 14.04 -3.86 -9.32
N LEU A 270 15.24 -4.27 -9.76
CA LEU A 270 16.48 -3.56 -9.46
C LEU A 270 16.51 -2.15 -10.08
N GLU A 271 16.01 -1.97 -11.30
CA GLU A 271 15.89 -0.65 -11.94
C GLU A 271 14.92 0.26 -11.20
N ARG A 272 13.82 -0.29 -10.67
CA ARG A 272 12.89 0.44 -9.81
C ARG A 272 13.58 0.91 -8.54
N LEU A 273 14.21 0.01 -7.80
CA LEU A 273 14.94 0.32 -6.57
C LEU A 273 16.01 1.38 -6.80
N LYS A 274 16.77 1.28 -7.90
CA LYS A 274 17.76 2.28 -8.26
C LYS A 274 17.15 3.66 -8.52
N ARG A 275 15.97 3.73 -9.12
CA ARG A 275 15.27 5.02 -9.35
C ARG A 275 14.79 5.68 -8.06
N GLU A 276 14.34 4.89 -7.11
CA GLU A 276 13.78 5.39 -5.84
C GLU A 276 14.88 5.79 -4.85
N THR A 277 15.95 5.02 -4.74
CA THR A 277 16.98 5.22 -3.70
C THR A 277 18.26 5.84 -4.24
N GLY A 278 18.38 6.04 -5.55
CA GLY A 278 19.59 6.55 -6.21
C GLY A 278 20.76 5.54 -6.23
N SER A 279 20.69 4.47 -5.44
CA SER A 279 21.68 3.38 -5.36
C SER A 279 20.94 2.04 -5.25
N TYR A 280 21.69 0.94 -5.31
CA TYR A 280 21.11 -0.36 -4.96
C TYR A 280 21.00 -0.44 -3.43
N ALA A 281 19.76 -0.29 -2.90
CA ALA A 281 19.51 -0.41 -1.48
C ALA A 281 19.88 -1.82 -0.97
N GLU A 282 20.43 -1.92 0.24
CA GLU A 282 20.72 -3.20 0.91
C GLU A 282 19.42 -3.89 1.36
N THR A 283 18.53 -4.17 0.40
CA THR A 283 17.32 -4.94 0.66
C THR A 283 17.55 -6.40 0.27
N GLN A 284 16.91 -7.33 0.97
CA GLN A 284 17.02 -8.74 0.65
C GLN A 284 16.63 -9.05 -0.80
N ASP A 285 15.63 -8.35 -1.33
CA ASP A 285 15.20 -8.51 -2.72
C ASP A 285 16.26 -8.04 -3.74
N SER A 286 17.04 -6.99 -3.40
CA SER A 286 18.18 -6.55 -4.23
C SER A 286 19.29 -7.61 -4.25
N ILE A 287 19.60 -8.16 -3.10
CA ILE A 287 20.63 -9.20 -2.95
C ILE A 287 20.24 -10.46 -3.71
N ASP A 288 19.01 -10.94 -3.47
CA ASP A 288 18.46 -12.12 -4.15
C ASP A 288 18.48 -11.94 -5.68
N GLY A 289 18.04 -10.73 -6.14
CA GLY A 289 18.02 -10.39 -7.56
C GLY A 289 19.40 -10.36 -8.20
N LEU A 290 20.37 -9.72 -7.58
CA LEU A 290 21.75 -9.65 -8.09
C LEU A 290 22.43 -11.02 -8.09
N LEU A 291 22.23 -11.84 -7.05
CA LEU A 291 22.75 -13.20 -6.98
C LEU A 291 22.15 -14.08 -8.09
N PHE A 292 20.85 -13.98 -8.30
CA PHE A 292 20.19 -14.71 -9.39
C PHE A 292 20.75 -14.30 -10.75
N LEU A 293 20.84 -12.99 -11.01
CA LEU A 293 21.35 -12.46 -12.28
C LEU A 293 22.80 -12.85 -12.54
N ALA A 294 23.65 -12.82 -11.49
CA ALA A 294 25.04 -13.26 -11.63
C ALA A 294 25.12 -14.74 -12.07
N LYS A 295 24.33 -15.62 -11.46
CA LYS A 295 24.23 -17.03 -11.83
C LYS A 295 23.66 -17.22 -13.25
N TYR A 296 22.60 -16.51 -13.58
CA TYR A 296 21.94 -16.57 -14.88
C TYR A 296 22.88 -16.12 -16.02
N TYR A 297 23.55 -14.98 -15.86
CA TYR A 297 24.48 -14.46 -16.87
C TYR A 297 25.70 -15.34 -17.02
N LYS A 298 26.19 -15.95 -15.93
CA LYS A 298 27.26 -16.94 -15.99
C LYS A 298 26.88 -18.13 -16.90
N VAL A 299 25.67 -18.69 -16.70
CA VAL A 299 25.18 -19.82 -17.51
C VAL A 299 24.89 -19.40 -18.95
N ALA A 300 24.44 -18.15 -19.16
CA ALA A 300 24.16 -17.59 -20.48
C ALA A 300 25.44 -17.16 -21.24
N GLY A 301 26.66 -17.34 -20.68
CA GLY A 301 27.94 -16.93 -21.30
C GLY A 301 28.19 -15.43 -21.33
N LYS A 302 27.35 -14.61 -20.63
CA LYS A 302 27.49 -13.15 -20.55
C LYS A 302 28.36 -12.77 -19.36
N PHE A 303 29.67 -13.11 -19.42
CA PHE A 303 30.57 -12.98 -18.27
C PHE A 303 30.72 -11.53 -17.77
N GLY A 304 30.78 -10.53 -18.66
CA GLY A 304 30.88 -9.13 -18.26
C GLY A 304 29.69 -8.64 -17.43
N ALA A 305 28.46 -9.01 -17.81
CA ALA A 305 27.27 -8.68 -17.05
C ALA A 305 27.20 -9.45 -15.70
N ALA A 306 27.73 -10.67 -15.67
CA ALA A 306 27.85 -11.45 -14.46
C ALA A 306 28.88 -10.85 -13.49
N GLU A 307 30.01 -10.36 -13.97
CA GLU A 307 31.02 -9.65 -13.16
C GLU A 307 30.47 -8.34 -12.60
N GLU A 308 29.72 -7.59 -13.40
CA GLU A 308 29.07 -6.36 -12.95
C GLU A 308 28.06 -6.63 -11.83
N ALA A 309 27.22 -7.64 -11.96
CA ALA A 309 26.27 -8.03 -10.90
C ALA A 309 27.01 -8.49 -9.62
N CYS A 310 28.09 -9.24 -9.74
CA CYS A 310 28.90 -9.65 -8.61
C CYS A 310 29.64 -8.47 -7.96
N SER A 311 30.14 -7.50 -8.74
CA SER A 311 30.84 -6.31 -8.18
C SER A 311 29.89 -5.48 -7.32
N LYS A 312 28.64 -5.29 -7.76
CA LYS A 312 27.59 -4.61 -6.96
C LYS A 312 27.28 -5.34 -5.64
N LEU A 313 27.35 -6.69 -5.64
CA LEU A 313 27.17 -7.47 -4.41
C LEU A 313 28.35 -7.34 -3.43
N LEU A 314 29.54 -6.95 -3.89
CA LEU A 314 30.68 -6.72 -3.01
C LEU A 314 30.55 -5.45 -2.15
N ASP A 315 29.72 -4.51 -2.60
CA ASP A 315 29.47 -3.27 -1.88
C ASP A 315 28.57 -3.50 -0.64
N PHE A 316 27.84 -4.63 -0.60
CA PHE A 316 26.96 -4.98 0.52
C PHE A 316 27.73 -5.66 1.66
N GLN A 317 27.24 -5.49 2.89
CA GLN A 317 27.76 -6.16 4.06
C GLN A 317 26.90 -7.38 4.37
N GLY A 318 27.48 -8.60 4.25
CA GLY A 318 26.73 -9.82 4.52
C GLY A 318 27.45 -11.11 4.10
N PRO A 319 26.90 -12.29 4.42
CA PRO A 319 27.43 -13.60 3.99
C PRO A 319 27.41 -13.76 2.47
N GLU A 320 26.52 -13.03 1.77
CA GLU A 320 26.38 -13.01 0.33
C GLU A 320 27.63 -12.46 -0.39
N LYS A 321 28.42 -11.64 0.30
CA LYS A 321 29.72 -11.16 -0.18
C LYS A 321 30.71 -12.31 -0.43
N GLN A 322 30.65 -13.35 0.38
CA GLN A 322 31.50 -14.54 0.18
C GLN A 322 31.05 -15.34 -1.04
N THR A 323 29.75 -15.48 -1.22
CA THR A 323 29.17 -16.15 -2.41
C THR A 323 29.47 -15.38 -3.70
N ALA A 324 29.38 -14.05 -3.66
CA ALA A 324 29.76 -13.18 -4.78
C ALA A 324 31.25 -13.33 -5.15
N LYS A 325 32.15 -13.36 -4.14
CA LYS A 325 33.58 -13.61 -4.37
C LYS A 325 33.85 -14.98 -4.96
N ALA A 326 33.14 -16.03 -4.52
CA ALA A 326 33.27 -17.37 -5.09
C ALA A 326 32.82 -17.39 -6.55
N LEU A 327 31.66 -16.80 -6.86
CA LEU A 327 31.16 -16.70 -8.23
C LEU A 327 32.12 -15.90 -9.15
N LEU A 328 32.69 -14.80 -8.66
CA LEU A 328 33.68 -14.01 -9.40
C LEU A 328 34.95 -14.84 -9.76
N ARG A 329 35.46 -15.63 -8.81
CA ARG A 329 36.60 -16.51 -9.07
C ARG A 329 36.26 -17.55 -10.14
N GLU A 330 35.08 -18.14 -10.08
CA GLU A 330 34.61 -19.11 -11.07
C GLU A 330 34.43 -18.47 -12.44
N ILE A 331 33.85 -17.27 -12.55
CA ILE A 331 33.69 -16.55 -13.82
C ILE A 331 35.04 -16.23 -14.40
N ARG A 332 35.99 -15.72 -13.63
CA ARG A 332 37.35 -15.40 -14.10
C ARG A 332 38.14 -16.62 -14.51
N SER A 333 37.95 -17.77 -13.86
CA SER A 333 38.59 -19.01 -14.26
C SER A 333 38.11 -19.52 -15.63
N VAL A 334 36.80 -19.34 -15.91
CA VAL A 334 36.20 -19.70 -17.20
C VAL A 334 36.66 -18.74 -18.30
N THR A 335 36.63 -17.42 -18.04
CA THR A 335 37.10 -16.43 -19.03
C THR A 335 38.59 -16.59 -19.35
N SER A 336 39.45 -16.88 -18.38
CA SER A 336 40.86 -17.14 -18.62
C SER A 336 41.07 -18.43 -19.39
N SER A 337 40.27 -19.47 -19.23
CA SER A 337 40.39 -20.72 -20.00
C SER A 337 39.89 -20.55 -21.44
N ASP A 338 38.89 -19.70 -21.69
CA ASP A 338 38.39 -19.39 -23.03
C ASP A 338 39.36 -18.49 -23.82
N TYR A 339 40.08 -17.57 -23.14
CA TYR A 339 41.18 -16.79 -23.74
C TYR A 339 42.36 -17.66 -24.18
N VAL A 340 42.64 -18.73 -23.46
CA VAL A 340 43.71 -19.69 -23.81
C VAL A 340 43.28 -20.61 -24.97
N ARG A 341 41.96 -20.85 -25.15
CA ARG A 341 41.48 -21.70 -26.26
C ARG A 341 41.22 -20.97 -27.56
N ASN A 342 40.99 -19.63 -27.55
CA ASN A 342 40.86 -18.79 -28.74
C ASN A 342 41.73 -17.54 -28.58
N PRO A 343 43.03 -17.57 -28.88
CA PRO A 343 43.82 -16.36 -29.06
C PRO A 343 43.30 -15.66 -30.32
N ILE A 344 42.66 -14.51 -30.12
CA ILE A 344 42.20 -13.63 -31.21
C ILE A 344 43.45 -13.32 -32.05
N SER A 345 43.48 -13.83 -33.29
CA SER A 345 44.37 -13.36 -34.32
C SER A 345 44.11 -11.87 -34.53
N MET A 346 45.03 -11.03 -34.05
CA MET A 346 45.17 -9.67 -34.55
C MET A 346 45.72 -9.76 -35.98
N GLU A 347 44.87 -9.48 -36.94
CA GLU A 347 45.19 -8.89 -38.23
C GLU A 347 44.13 -7.84 -38.58
#